data_3424d8aa1159e4d61be5b98532f0c798
#
_entry.id   3424d8aa1159e4d61be5b98532f0c798
#
_cell.length_a   1.000
_cell.length_b   1.000
_cell.length_c   1.000
_cell.angle_alpha   90.00
_cell.angle_beta   90.00
_cell.angle_gamma   90.00
#
_symmetry.space_group_name_H-M   'P 1'
#
loop_
_entity.id
_entity.type
_entity.pdbx_description
1 polymer ?
#
loop_
_entity_poly.entity_id
_entity_poly.type
_entity_poly.pdbx_seq_one_letter_code
_entity_poly.pdbx_strand_id
1 'polypeptide(L)'
;MVTAISSPPDQLPPCRITINDPGESGEDGWVFIGAKGPLLFWEAPDGLNGGEDFRVVDLRTGKKIFEDTALIWNRRAIQPFGFASAPDGKMLIRYRRVVVGDCSIPKDGTSCWSKLKVRFGLGNAPIPKCTGYRQPGQKGWVFPDPGVPPEEIGTESALTYPVEVELLPQPLTRPIPGLIRCSAAE
;
A
#
# COMPACT_ATOMS: atom_id res chain seq x y z
N MET A 1 3.87 14.33 17.33
CA MET A 1 4.39 13.63 18.52
C MET A 1 3.32 12.64 18.99
N VAL A 2 3.57 11.35 18.88
CA VAL A 2 2.66 10.31 19.38
C VAL A 2 3.23 9.77 20.68
N THR A 3 2.44 9.82 21.73
CA THR A 3 2.80 9.26 23.03
C THR A 3 1.99 7.98 23.23
N ALA A 4 2.61 6.84 23.15
CA ALA A 4 1.98 5.57 23.51
C ALA A 4 2.10 5.37 25.02
N ILE A 5 0.98 5.32 25.71
CA ILE A 5 0.92 4.99 27.14
C ILE A 5 0.45 3.54 27.23
N SER A 6 1.35 2.63 27.55
CA SER A 6 1.01 1.26 27.91
C SER A 6 1.12 1.12 29.41
N SER A 7 0.02 0.96 30.10
CA SER A 7 0.00 0.56 31.50
C SER A 7 -0.56 -0.86 31.56
N PRO A 8 0.25 -1.89 31.82
CA PRO A 8 -0.28 -3.12 32.40
C PRO A 8 -0.78 -2.78 33.83
N PRO A 9 -1.84 -3.46 34.31
CA PRO A 9 -2.53 -3.07 35.53
C PRO A 9 -1.68 -3.10 36.82
N ASP A 10 -0.48 -3.64 36.81
CA ASP A 10 0.37 -3.72 37.97
C ASP A 10 1.85 -3.45 37.65
N GLN A 11 2.34 -2.30 38.06
CA GLN A 11 3.72 -2.04 38.49
C GLN A 11 4.81 -1.59 37.50
N LEU A 12 4.54 -1.29 36.25
CA LEU A 12 5.58 -0.63 35.46
C LEU A 12 5.25 0.86 35.26
N PRO A 13 6.24 1.78 35.38
CA PRO A 13 6.02 3.17 35.03
C PRO A 13 5.60 3.26 33.55
N PRO A 14 4.72 4.20 33.20
CA PRO A 14 4.27 4.34 31.82
C PRO A 14 5.49 4.53 30.90
N CYS A 15 5.68 3.60 29.98
CA CYS A 15 6.69 3.75 28.93
C CYS A 15 6.29 4.92 28.04
N ARG A 16 6.99 6.02 28.16
CA ARG A 16 6.85 7.18 27.30
C ARG A 16 7.86 7.07 26.18
N ILE A 17 7.41 6.65 25.01
CA ILE A 17 8.25 6.64 23.81
C ILE A 17 7.89 7.89 23.01
N THR A 18 8.85 8.80 22.86
CA THR A 18 8.74 9.93 21.95
C THR A 18 9.35 9.49 20.62
N ILE A 19 8.55 9.32 19.60
CA ILE A 19 9.03 9.05 18.25
C ILE A 19 9.30 10.40 17.62
N ASN A 20 10.57 10.75 17.52
CA ASN A 20 11.00 11.85 16.68
C ASN A 20 11.17 11.27 15.28
N ASP A 21 10.31 11.66 14.35
CA ASP A 21 10.50 11.37 12.95
C ASP A 21 11.56 12.35 12.39
N PRO A 22 12.76 11.88 12.03
CA PRO A 22 13.84 12.78 11.61
C PRO A 22 13.66 13.24 10.16
N GLY A 23 12.53 13.73 9.78
CA GLY A 23 12.33 14.24 8.41
C GLY A 23 10.94 14.69 8.07
N GLU A 24 9.99 14.44 8.94
CA GLU A 24 8.62 14.81 8.65
C GLU A 24 8.05 15.57 9.84
N SER A 25 8.00 16.89 9.72
CA SER A 25 7.14 17.72 10.54
C SER A 25 5.72 17.14 10.42
N GLY A 26 4.96 17.13 11.49
CA GLY A 26 3.57 16.65 11.49
C GLY A 26 2.61 17.38 10.52
N GLU A 27 3.17 18.07 9.55
CA GLU A 27 2.51 18.74 8.43
C GLU A 27 2.20 17.79 7.26
N ASP A 28 2.83 16.60 7.22
CA ASP A 28 2.70 15.69 6.05
C ASP A 28 1.46 14.76 6.11
N GLY A 29 0.55 15.00 7.04
CA GLY A 29 -0.74 14.32 7.06
C GLY A 29 -0.72 12.84 7.46
N TRP A 30 0.41 12.26 7.88
CA TRP A 30 0.48 10.86 8.33
C TRP A 30 -0.35 10.61 9.58
N VAL A 31 -1.21 9.61 9.52
CA VAL A 31 -2.12 9.22 10.59
C VAL A 31 -1.69 7.89 11.19
N PHE A 32 -1.58 7.83 12.52
CA PHE A 32 -1.33 6.58 13.22
C PHE A 32 -2.57 5.67 13.14
N ILE A 33 -2.41 4.46 12.61
CA ILE A 33 -3.49 3.49 12.44
C ILE A 33 -3.42 2.30 13.39
N GLY A 34 -2.29 2.06 14.03
CA GLY A 34 -2.19 1.02 15.03
C GLY A 34 -0.79 0.48 15.27
N ALA A 35 -0.69 -0.49 16.17
CA ALA A 35 0.54 -1.16 16.53
C ALA A 35 0.38 -2.69 16.55
N LYS A 36 1.46 -3.40 16.22
CA LYS A 36 1.55 -4.86 16.37
C LYS A 36 2.93 -5.25 16.90
N GLY A 37 2.99 -5.69 18.15
CA GLY A 37 4.26 -5.88 18.84
C GLY A 37 5.08 -4.57 18.84
N PRO A 38 6.36 -4.60 18.46
CA PRO A 38 7.21 -3.41 18.42
C PRO A 38 7.02 -2.56 17.14
N LEU A 39 6.03 -2.82 16.32
CA LEU A 39 5.84 -2.14 15.04
C LEU A 39 4.66 -1.19 15.10
N LEU A 40 4.87 0.03 14.63
CA LEU A 40 3.86 1.06 14.45
C LEU A 40 3.53 1.21 12.99
N PHE A 41 2.23 1.35 12.70
CA PHE A 41 1.70 1.54 11.36
C PHE A 41 1.10 2.94 11.22
N TRP A 42 1.43 3.60 10.14
CA TRP A 42 0.96 4.93 9.77
C TRP A 42 0.45 4.88 8.34
N GLU A 43 -0.57 5.67 8.02
CA GLU A 43 -1.07 5.87 6.67
C GLU A 43 -1.02 7.34 6.27
N ALA A 44 -0.83 7.60 4.99
CA ALA A 44 -1.01 8.91 4.37
C ALA A 44 -2.40 8.95 3.72
N PRO A 45 -3.23 9.98 3.98
CA PRO A 45 -4.63 9.99 3.54
C PRO A 45 -4.84 10.25 2.04
N ASP A 46 -3.80 10.56 1.29
CA ASP A 46 -3.88 11.06 -0.09
C ASP A 46 -3.50 9.99 -1.13
N GLY A 47 -3.99 8.77 -0.95
CA GLY A 47 -3.70 7.66 -1.86
C GLY A 47 -4.37 7.79 -3.22
N LEU A 48 -3.63 7.41 -4.27
CA LEU A 48 -4.12 7.33 -5.65
C LEU A 48 -4.64 5.92 -5.96
N ASN A 49 -5.52 5.80 -6.93
CA ASN A 49 -6.02 4.51 -7.46
C ASN A 49 -6.67 3.61 -6.38
N GLY A 50 -7.24 4.22 -5.33
CA GLY A 50 -7.83 3.51 -4.20
C GLY A 50 -6.80 2.87 -3.27
N GLY A 51 -5.52 3.17 -3.45
CA GLY A 51 -4.45 2.80 -2.54
C GLY A 51 -4.10 3.96 -1.61
N GLU A 52 -3.67 3.67 -0.42
CA GLU A 52 -3.11 4.64 0.52
C GLU A 52 -1.69 4.21 0.88
N ASP A 53 -0.79 5.17 0.90
CA ASP A 53 0.58 4.90 1.32
C ASP A 53 0.59 4.61 2.81
N PHE A 54 1.36 3.62 3.20
CA PHE A 54 1.57 3.31 4.60
C PHE A 54 3.04 3.09 4.90
N ARG A 55 3.42 3.36 6.14
CA ARG A 55 4.76 3.09 6.64
C ARG A 55 4.75 2.32 7.95
N VAL A 56 5.79 1.56 8.15
CA VAL A 56 6.02 0.79 9.38
C VAL A 56 7.29 1.29 10.05
N VAL A 57 7.17 1.64 11.33
CA VAL A 57 8.26 2.13 12.17
C VAL A 57 8.54 1.09 13.27
N ASP A 58 9.80 0.71 13.47
CA ASP A 58 10.20 -0.14 14.60
C ASP A 58 10.39 0.72 15.85
N LEU A 59 9.53 0.51 16.85
CA LEU A 59 9.57 1.21 18.14
C LEU A 59 10.91 1.13 18.87
N ARG A 60 11.63 0.03 18.71
CA ARG A 60 12.91 -0.20 19.40
C ARG A 60 14.01 0.72 18.88
N THR A 61 13.93 1.11 17.62
CA THR A 61 14.94 1.92 16.94
C THR A 61 14.44 3.30 16.55
N GLY A 62 13.12 3.52 16.55
CA GLY A 62 12.47 4.72 16.02
C GLY A 62 12.61 4.90 14.51
N LYS A 63 13.07 3.88 13.78
CA LYS A 63 13.35 3.98 12.35
C LYS A 63 12.20 3.45 11.51
N LYS A 64 11.91 4.13 10.40
CA LYS A 64 11.10 3.59 9.32
C LYS A 64 11.81 2.37 8.75
N ILE A 65 11.14 1.22 8.74
CA ILE A 65 11.67 -0.04 8.24
C ILE A 65 11.00 -0.48 6.95
N PHE A 66 9.81 0.03 6.66
CA PHE A 66 9.06 -0.34 5.46
C PHE A 66 8.10 0.77 5.05
N GLU A 67 7.85 0.89 3.75
CA GLU A 67 6.85 1.78 3.15
C GLU A 67 6.34 1.16 1.86
N ASP A 68 5.03 1.25 1.61
CA ASP A 68 4.38 0.73 0.41
C ASP A 68 2.96 1.31 0.29
N THR A 69 2.27 1.00 -0.79
CA THR A 69 0.88 1.41 -1.02
C THR A 69 -0.07 0.23 -0.88
N ALA A 70 -1.04 0.34 0.01
CA ALA A 70 -2.04 -0.69 0.28
C ALA A 70 -3.45 -0.23 -0.13
N LEU A 71 -4.28 -1.18 -0.59
CA LEU A 71 -5.69 -0.93 -0.79
C LEU A 71 -6.38 -0.87 0.57
N ILE A 72 -6.74 0.32 1.02
CA ILE A 72 -7.37 0.57 2.32
C ILE A 72 -8.83 0.96 2.11
N TRP A 73 -9.77 0.12 2.58
CA TRP A 73 -11.20 0.36 2.45
C TRP A 73 -11.85 1.01 3.69
N ASN A 74 -11.12 1.05 4.81
CA ASN A 74 -11.68 1.53 6.07
C ASN A 74 -10.61 2.19 6.94
N ARG A 75 -10.60 3.51 6.98
CA ARG A 75 -9.64 4.40 7.67
C ARG A 75 -9.63 4.29 9.21
N ARG A 76 -10.26 3.30 9.83
CA ARG A 76 -10.44 3.29 11.29
C ARG A 76 -9.76 2.15 12.03
N ALA A 77 -9.00 1.31 11.36
CA ALA A 77 -8.33 0.20 12.02
C ALA A 77 -7.10 -0.24 11.21
N ILE A 78 -6.14 -0.85 11.90
CA ILE A 78 -4.99 -1.60 11.34
C ILE A 78 -5.43 -2.70 10.33
N GLN A 79 -6.65 -2.67 9.88
CA GLN A 79 -7.37 -3.64 9.08
C GLN A 79 -7.35 -3.42 7.57
N PRO A 80 -6.31 -3.17 6.87
CA PRO A 80 -6.13 -3.92 5.65
C PRO A 80 -5.08 -5.01 5.83
N PHE A 81 -4.42 -5.06 6.99
CA PHE A 81 -3.29 -5.95 7.21
C PHE A 81 -3.71 -7.24 7.90
N GLY A 82 -3.46 -8.37 7.23
CA GLY A 82 -3.42 -9.66 7.89
C GLY A 82 -2.05 -9.87 8.53
N PHE A 83 -2.01 -10.33 9.77
CA PHE A 83 -0.76 -10.66 10.46
C PHE A 83 -0.61 -12.17 10.56
N ALA A 84 0.61 -12.65 10.30
CA ALA A 84 0.98 -14.05 10.44
C ALA A 84 2.39 -14.14 11.05
N SER A 85 2.76 -15.34 11.50
CA SER A 85 4.12 -15.65 11.89
C SER A 85 4.69 -16.67 10.91
N ALA A 86 5.90 -16.44 10.45
CA ALA A 86 6.66 -17.43 9.72
C ALA A 86 7.10 -18.56 10.65
N PRO A 87 7.49 -19.75 10.13
CA PRO A 87 7.98 -20.86 10.95
C PRO A 87 9.17 -20.52 11.84
N ASP A 88 9.98 -19.55 11.45
CA ASP A 88 11.12 -19.03 12.22
C ASP A 88 10.74 -17.94 13.23
N GLY A 89 9.44 -17.71 13.44
CA GLY A 89 8.90 -16.73 14.38
C GLY A 89 8.89 -15.29 13.87
N LYS A 90 9.31 -15.03 12.65
CA LYS A 90 9.27 -13.68 12.07
C LYS A 90 7.84 -13.24 11.80
N MET A 91 7.59 -11.95 11.96
CA MET A 91 6.30 -11.36 11.65
C MET A 91 6.15 -11.17 10.15
N LEU A 92 5.03 -11.64 9.63
CA LEU A 92 4.57 -11.43 8.27
C LEU A 92 3.36 -10.51 8.27
N ILE A 93 3.31 -9.60 7.32
CA ILE A 93 2.10 -8.81 7.02
C ILE A 93 1.59 -9.18 5.64
N ARG A 94 0.27 -9.25 5.50
CA ARG A 94 -0.42 -9.52 4.24
C ARG A 94 -1.39 -8.41 3.94
N TYR A 95 -1.36 -7.90 2.73
CA TYR A 95 -2.29 -6.87 2.28
C TYR A 95 -2.46 -6.93 0.77
N ARG A 96 -3.35 -6.10 0.24
CA ARG A 96 -3.47 -5.89 -1.20
C ARG A 96 -2.64 -4.68 -1.57
N ARG A 97 -1.56 -4.92 -2.31
CA ARG A 97 -0.67 -3.88 -2.82
C ARG A 97 -1.32 -3.19 -4.00
N VAL A 98 -1.19 -1.86 -4.07
CA VAL A 98 -1.55 -1.06 -5.24
C VAL A 98 -0.27 -0.58 -5.90
N VAL A 99 -0.18 -0.73 -7.22
CA VAL A 99 0.96 -0.25 -8.01
C VAL A 99 0.46 0.33 -9.33
N VAL A 100 1.14 1.35 -9.81
CA VAL A 100 0.88 1.93 -11.13
C VAL A 100 1.93 1.44 -12.12
N GLY A 101 1.48 0.97 -13.27
CA GLY A 101 2.32 0.61 -14.41
C GLY A 101 2.76 1.84 -15.20
N ASP A 102 3.71 1.63 -16.08
CA ASP A 102 4.19 2.61 -17.05
C ASP A 102 3.62 2.35 -18.46
N CYS A 103 2.53 1.63 -18.55
CA CYS A 103 1.86 1.27 -19.79
C CYS A 103 0.40 0.89 -19.56
N SER A 104 -0.36 0.78 -20.62
CA SER A 104 -1.78 0.42 -20.60
C SER A 104 -2.01 -1.02 -21.05
N ILE A 105 -2.50 -1.89 -20.16
CA ILE A 105 -2.87 -3.26 -20.53
C ILE A 105 -3.96 -3.29 -21.62
N PRO A 106 -5.04 -2.49 -21.57
CA PRO A 106 -6.03 -2.46 -22.63
C PRO A 106 -5.49 -2.01 -23.99
N LYS A 107 -4.52 -1.09 -24.02
CA LYS A 107 -3.94 -0.56 -25.25
C LYS A 107 -2.83 -1.46 -25.79
N ASP A 108 -1.91 -1.87 -24.93
CA ASP A 108 -0.65 -2.51 -25.31
C ASP A 108 -0.68 -4.04 -25.09
N GLY A 109 -1.77 -4.56 -24.53
CA GLY A 109 -2.05 -5.98 -24.38
C GLY A 109 -0.97 -6.77 -23.64
N THR A 110 -0.57 -7.87 -24.26
CA THR A 110 0.42 -8.81 -23.71
C THR A 110 1.81 -8.19 -23.53
N SER A 111 2.16 -7.19 -24.34
CA SER A 111 3.46 -6.49 -24.23
C SER A 111 3.57 -5.76 -22.90
N CYS A 112 2.57 -4.93 -22.57
CA CYS A 112 2.49 -4.26 -21.28
C CYS A 112 2.45 -5.27 -20.12
N TRP A 113 1.56 -6.28 -20.22
CA TRP A 113 1.42 -7.27 -19.16
C TRP A 113 2.73 -8.03 -18.89
N SER A 114 3.48 -8.38 -19.92
CA SER A 114 4.78 -9.05 -19.75
C SER A 114 5.79 -8.20 -18.97
N LYS A 115 5.85 -6.88 -19.25
CA LYS A 115 6.70 -5.95 -18.50
C LYS A 115 6.28 -5.86 -17.04
N LEU A 116 4.97 -5.67 -16.79
CA LEU A 116 4.45 -5.53 -15.42
C LEU A 116 4.63 -6.81 -14.60
N LYS A 117 4.44 -7.99 -15.20
CA LYS A 117 4.71 -9.27 -14.53
C LYS A 117 6.15 -9.38 -14.03
N VAL A 118 7.10 -9.02 -14.85
CA VAL A 118 8.53 -9.04 -14.47
C VAL A 118 8.80 -8.00 -13.37
N ARG A 119 8.35 -6.76 -13.58
CA ARG A 119 8.57 -5.65 -12.64
C ARG A 119 8.02 -5.94 -11.25
N PHE A 120 6.84 -6.55 -11.16
CA PHE A 120 6.16 -6.78 -9.88
C PHE A 120 6.20 -8.23 -9.40
N GLY A 121 6.98 -9.09 -10.05
CA GLY A 121 7.17 -10.48 -9.62
C GLY A 121 5.92 -11.35 -9.69
N LEU A 122 4.98 -11.06 -10.62
CA LEU A 122 3.68 -11.73 -10.70
C LEU A 122 3.71 -13.12 -11.36
N GLY A 123 4.88 -13.61 -11.72
CA GLY A 123 5.11 -14.96 -12.23
C GLY A 123 4.27 -15.31 -13.45
N ASN A 124 3.56 -16.45 -13.37
CA ASN A 124 2.72 -16.96 -14.47
C ASN A 124 1.27 -16.48 -14.40
N ALA A 125 0.98 -15.37 -13.67
CA ALA A 125 -0.37 -14.86 -13.58
C ALA A 125 -0.94 -14.54 -14.96
N PRO A 126 -2.23 -14.89 -15.22
CA PRO A 126 -2.90 -14.54 -16.47
C PRO A 126 -3.09 -13.02 -16.57
N ILE A 127 -3.23 -12.53 -17.81
CA ILE A 127 -3.54 -11.12 -18.04
C ILE A 127 -4.88 -10.75 -17.38
N PRO A 128 -4.95 -9.73 -16.52
CA PRO A 128 -6.19 -9.35 -15.89
C PRO A 128 -7.11 -8.60 -16.84
N LYS A 129 -8.42 -8.69 -16.61
CA LYS A 129 -9.39 -7.83 -17.25
C LYS A 129 -9.38 -6.47 -16.53
N CYS A 130 -9.06 -5.41 -17.26
CA CYS A 130 -9.03 -4.06 -16.72
C CYS A 130 -10.39 -3.37 -16.79
N THR A 131 -10.67 -2.52 -15.82
CA THR A 131 -11.89 -1.71 -15.69
C THR A 131 -11.54 -0.22 -15.56
N GLY A 132 -12.54 0.65 -15.67
CA GLY A 132 -12.34 2.10 -15.47
C GLY A 132 -11.78 2.85 -16.68
N TYR A 133 -11.38 2.15 -17.74
CA TYR A 133 -10.94 2.79 -18.97
C TYR A 133 -12.13 3.35 -19.75
N ARG A 134 -11.98 4.57 -20.25
CA ARG A 134 -12.99 5.16 -21.14
C ARG A 134 -13.04 4.42 -22.48
N GLN A 135 -14.26 4.12 -22.91
CA GLN A 135 -14.49 3.78 -24.30
C GLN A 135 -14.77 5.07 -25.10
N PRO A 136 -14.26 5.19 -26.35
CA PRO A 136 -14.60 6.32 -27.21
C PRO A 136 -16.11 6.51 -27.26
N GLY A 137 -16.60 7.73 -26.99
CA GLY A 137 -18.01 8.06 -27.01
C GLY A 137 -18.79 7.81 -25.70
N GLN A 138 -18.19 7.24 -24.67
CA GLN A 138 -18.85 7.03 -23.39
C GLN A 138 -18.90 8.33 -22.57
N LYS A 139 -20.11 8.88 -22.39
CA LYS A 139 -20.36 9.95 -21.39
C LYS A 139 -20.40 9.29 -20.01
N GLY A 140 -19.31 9.32 -19.29
CA GLY A 140 -19.21 8.79 -17.92
C GLY A 140 -18.46 9.75 -17.01
N TRP A 141 -18.70 9.63 -15.74
CA TRP A 141 -18.02 10.38 -14.69
C TRP A 141 -16.51 10.28 -14.86
N VAL A 142 -15.95 11.43 -15.15
CA VAL A 142 -14.53 11.67 -15.03
C VAL A 142 -14.45 12.83 -14.08
N PHE A 143 -13.59 12.77 -13.10
CA PHE A 143 -13.08 13.98 -12.51
C PHE A 143 -12.29 14.68 -13.62
N PRO A 144 -12.84 15.66 -14.34
CA PRO A 144 -12.03 16.39 -15.27
C PRO A 144 -11.21 17.34 -14.40
N ASP A 145 -9.95 17.07 -14.24
CA ASP A 145 -9.05 18.19 -14.11
C ASP A 145 -9.23 18.99 -15.40
N PRO A 146 -9.77 20.23 -15.37
CA PRO A 146 -10.09 20.97 -16.58
C PRO A 146 -8.87 21.27 -17.48
N GLY A 147 -7.68 20.90 -17.04
CA GLY A 147 -6.43 21.07 -17.77
C GLY A 147 -5.90 19.81 -18.45
N VAL A 148 -6.45 18.62 -18.21
CA VAL A 148 -5.95 17.37 -18.80
C VAL A 148 -6.78 16.96 -20.00
N PRO A 149 -6.18 16.81 -21.20
CA PRO A 149 -6.88 16.32 -22.37
C PRO A 149 -7.53 14.95 -22.13
N PRO A 150 -8.73 14.69 -22.64
CA PRO A 150 -9.45 13.43 -22.45
C PRO A 150 -8.67 12.17 -22.87
N GLU A 151 -7.75 12.32 -23.83
CA GLU A 151 -6.88 11.26 -24.33
C GLU A 151 -5.72 10.90 -23.39
N GLU A 152 -5.40 11.75 -22.42
CA GLU A 152 -4.31 11.54 -21.46
C GLU A 152 -4.80 10.90 -20.15
N ILE A 153 -6.11 10.88 -19.93
CA ILE A 153 -6.68 10.33 -18.72
C ILE A 153 -6.74 8.80 -18.80
N GLY A 154 -6.07 8.13 -17.87
CA GLY A 154 -6.13 6.67 -17.75
C GLY A 154 -5.32 5.92 -18.82
N THR A 155 -4.18 6.49 -19.25
CA THR A 155 -3.27 5.83 -20.18
C THR A 155 -2.52 4.66 -19.54
N GLU A 156 -2.32 4.68 -18.25
CA GLU A 156 -1.59 3.67 -17.49
C GLU A 156 -2.55 2.70 -16.77
N SER A 157 -2.01 1.54 -16.41
CA SER A 157 -2.76 0.54 -15.66
C SER A 157 -2.35 0.52 -14.20
N ALA A 158 -3.33 0.70 -13.30
CA ALA A 158 -3.17 0.42 -11.88
C ALA A 158 -3.49 -1.05 -11.60
N LEU A 159 -2.63 -1.72 -10.85
CA LEU A 159 -2.79 -3.12 -10.45
C LEU A 159 -2.98 -3.22 -8.95
N THR A 160 -3.91 -4.09 -8.53
CA THR A 160 -4.09 -4.45 -7.13
C THR A 160 -3.99 -5.95 -6.97
N TYR A 161 -3.06 -6.42 -6.15
CA TYR A 161 -2.82 -7.85 -5.92
C TYR A 161 -2.36 -8.14 -4.49
N PRO A 162 -2.59 -9.36 -3.98
CA PRO A 162 -2.18 -9.70 -2.63
C PRO A 162 -0.67 -9.92 -2.55
N VAL A 163 -0.09 -9.42 -1.46
CA VAL A 163 1.33 -9.61 -1.11
C VAL A 163 1.48 -10.06 0.32
N GLU A 164 2.60 -10.71 0.59
CA GLU A 164 3.13 -10.99 1.91
C GLU A 164 4.47 -10.32 2.06
N VAL A 165 4.70 -9.67 3.19
CA VAL A 165 5.95 -8.98 3.50
C VAL A 165 6.51 -9.53 4.81
N GLU A 166 7.74 -10.02 4.75
CA GLU A 166 8.58 -10.24 5.92
C GLU A 166 9.28 -8.92 6.25
N LEU A 167 9.00 -8.33 7.42
CA LEU A 167 9.47 -6.98 7.74
C LEU A 167 10.91 -6.93 8.27
N LEU A 168 11.38 -7.99 8.91
CA LEU A 168 12.70 -8.01 9.58
C LEU A 168 13.50 -9.25 9.21
N PRO A 169 14.84 -9.20 9.13
CA PRO A 169 15.71 -8.03 9.40
C PRO A 169 15.72 -7.01 8.26
N GLN A 170 15.35 -7.39 7.05
CA GLN A 170 15.19 -6.53 5.88
C GLN A 170 13.85 -6.84 5.22
N PRO A 171 13.07 -5.82 4.84
CA PRO A 171 11.79 -6.04 4.21
C PRO A 171 11.92 -6.84 2.91
N LEU A 172 11.13 -7.90 2.80
CA LEU A 172 11.04 -8.72 1.61
C LEU A 172 9.57 -8.90 1.22
N THR A 173 9.17 -8.24 0.16
CA THR A 173 7.82 -8.33 -0.41
C THR A 173 7.73 -9.45 -1.43
N ARG A 174 6.70 -10.31 -1.30
CA ARG A 174 6.42 -11.40 -2.24
C ARG A 174 4.95 -11.38 -2.63
N PRO A 175 4.62 -11.38 -3.94
CA PRO A 175 3.26 -11.67 -4.37
C PRO A 175 2.84 -13.07 -3.88
N ILE A 176 1.60 -13.16 -3.40
CA ILE A 176 1.00 -14.45 -3.01
C ILE A 176 -0.18 -14.77 -3.93
N PRO A 177 -0.58 -16.05 -4.02
CA PRO A 177 -1.72 -16.45 -4.85
C PRO A 177 -2.98 -15.65 -4.51
N GLY A 178 -3.69 -15.19 -5.53
CA GLY A 178 -4.93 -14.45 -5.38
C GLY A 178 -5.31 -13.65 -6.62
N LEU A 179 -6.46 -12.98 -6.53
CA LEU A 179 -7.01 -12.21 -7.63
C LEU A 179 -6.17 -10.94 -7.87
N ILE A 180 -5.68 -10.78 -9.10
CA ILE A 180 -5.11 -9.54 -9.60
C ILE A 180 -6.25 -8.71 -10.22
N ARG A 181 -6.44 -7.49 -9.76
CA ARG A 181 -7.36 -6.52 -10.36
C ARG A 181 -6.56 -5.50 -11.15
N CYS A 182 -7.19 -4.98 -12.19
CA CYS A 182 -6.63 -3.92 -13.02
C CYS A 182 -7.68 -2.84 -13.23
N SER A 183 -7.27 -1.58 -13.08
CA SER A 183 -8.06 -0.39 -13.42
C SER A 183 -7.22 0.60 -14.23
N ALA A 184 -7.87 1.61 -14.80
CA ALA A 184 -7.14 2.79 -15.26
C ALA A 184 -6.47 3.45 -14.05
N ALA A 185 -5.26 3.97 -14.24
CA ALA A 185 -4.62 4.85 -13.27
C ALA A 185 -5.29 6.25 -13.30
N GLU A 186 -5.42 6.85 -12.12
CA GLU A 186 -5.96 8.21 -11.92
C GLU A 186 -4.84 9.24 -11.99
#